data_a69783991fa6ce5a99ff90578eee8bcd
#
_entry.id   a69783991fa6ce5a99ff90578eee8bcd
#
_cell.length_a   1.000
_cell.length_b   1.000
_cell.length_c   1.000
_cell.angle_alpha   90.00
_cell.angle_beta   90.00
_cell.angle_gamma   90.00
#
_symmetry.space_group_name_H-M   'P 1'
#
loop_
_entity.id
_entity.type
_entity.pdbx_description
1 polymer ?
#
loop_
_entity_poly.entity_id
_entity_poly.type
_entity_poly.pdbx_seq_one_letter_code
_entity_poly.pdbx_strand_id
1 'polypeptide(L)'
;MPNSIRKRAAPAVFAAWAGMLIGSMLGSAGLSAMPLSEESVQQDERYWNFRVLLDDREIGYHEFRVVSEGSTERVQSNARFDVKILFFNAYSYRHSNAETWRNGCLTRIQASTDANGDRIDVEGNLVEAGFELYADEGNRVLGNDCVRTFAYWNPSLLRAESLLNAQTGELMPVGVEEYGADVLQVGDREIPTRRLQITLQEGVIDLWYHLDTGRWLALEAPTEGGRTLRYEPASPPLEIRDGERLAME
;
A
#
# COMPACT_ATOMS: atom_id res chain seq x y z
N MET A 1 35.72 46.18 -6.83
CA MET A 1 35.76 47.25 -5.80
C MET A 1 34.85 46.80 -4.67
N PRO A 2 35.37 46.71 -3.45
CA PRO A 2 34.63 46.18 -2.31
C PRO A 2 34.10 47.33 -1.42
N ASN A 3 33.02 47.07 -0.69
CA ASN A 3 32.70 47.82 0.54
C ASN A 3 31.89 46.86 1.43
N SER A 4 32.45 46.28 2.44
CA SER A 4 32.88 46.77 3.78
C SER A 4 31.72 47.11 4.70
N ILE A 5 31.38 46.16 5.58
CA ILE A 5 31.34 46.15 7.04
C ILE A 5 30.69 47.37 7.75
N ARG A 6 29.73 47.06 8.62
CA ARG A 6 29.75 47.56 10.03
C ARG A 6 28.84 46.74 10.96
N LYS A 7 29.51 46.07 11.90
CA LYS A 7 28.98 45.59 13.19
C LYS A 7 28.69 46.79 14.09
N ARG A 8 27.64 46.75 14.89
CA ARG A 8 27.58 47.50 16.15
C ARG A 8 27.04 46.60 17.26
N ALA A 9 27.82 46.53 18.33
CA ALA A 9 27.54 45.83 19.58
C ALA A 9 27.09 46.86 20.65
N ALA A 10 26.20 46.36 21.52
CA ALA A 10 25.98 46.61 22.96
C ALA A 10 25.81 48.04 23.48
N PRO A 11 25.16 48.28 24.64
CA PRO A 11 25.62 47.79 25.93
C PRO A 11 24.54 47.31 26.93
N ALA A 12 25.02 46.51 27.89
CA ALA A 12 24.38 46.13 29.14
C ALA A 12 24.20 47.30 30.11
N VAL A 13 23.11 47.28 30.89
CA VAL A 13 22.98 48.07 32.12
C VAL A 13 22.51 47.17 33.26
N PHE A 14 23.41 47.04 34.23
CA PHE A 14 23.14 46.48 35.55
C PHE A 14 22.34 47.49 36.38
N ALA A 15 21.36 47.05 37.13
CA ALA A 15 20.92 47.71 38.37
C ALA A 15 20.42 46.68 39.37
N ALA A 16 21.19 46.51 40.41
CA ALA A 16 20.85 45.81 41.64
C ALA A 16 19.96 46.68 42.52
N TRP A 17 18.93 46.12 43.11
CA TRP A 17 18.34 46.60 44.36
C TRP A 17 17.95 45.42 45.25
N ALA A 18 18.47 45.50 46.46
CA ALA A 18 18.25 44.53 47.54
C ALA A 18 17.02 44.95 48.37
N GLY A 19 16.35 43.91 48.91
CA GLY A 19 15.70 44.02 50.22
C GLY A 19 14.18 43.94 50.22
N MET A 20 13.60 42.89 50.74
CA MET A 20 12.83 42.84 51.99
C MET A 20 12.04 41.56 52.11
N LEU A 21 12.38 40.78 53.14
CA LEU A 21 11.66 39.58 53.60
C LEU A 21 10.29 39.99 54.20
N ILE A 22 9.21 39.45 53.61
CA ILE A 22 7.95 39.27 54.32
C ILE A 22 7.44 37.87 54.00
N GLY A 23 7.43 37.04 55.06
CA GLY A 23 6.88 35.67 54.98
C GLY A 23 5.36 35.69 54.82
N SER A 24 4.90 34.96 53.85
CA SER A 24 3.51 34.55 53.77
C SER A 24 3.50 33.08 53.32
N MET A 25 3.14 32.22 54.26
CA MET A 25 2.79 30.82 53.97
C MET A 25 1.53 30.85 53.07
N LEU A 26 1.69 30.59 51.80
CA LEU A 26 0.59 30.26 50.93
C LEU A 26 0.81 28.83 50.47
N GLY A 27 -0.19 27.98 50.75
CA GLY A 27 -0.19 26.58 50.45
C GLY A 27 0.04 26.32 48.94
N SER A 28 1.04 25.49 48.67
CA SER A 28 1.30 24.94 47.34
C SER A 28 0.15 24.05 46.96
N ALA A 29 -0.84 24.56 46.24
CA ALA A 29 -1.72 23.73 45.45
C ALA A 29 -0.86 23.11 44.34
N GLY A 30 -0.47 21.88 44.53
CA GLY A 30 0.16 21.09 43.48
C GLY A 30 -0.77 20.97 42.28
N LEU A 31 -0.50 21.72 41.22
CA LEU A 31 -1.04 21.39 39.91
C LEU A 31 -0.40 20.05 39.52
N SER A 32 -1.11 18.97 39.77
CA SER A 32 -0.81 17.69 39.12
C SER A 32 -1.02 17.91 37.62
N ALA A 33 0.07 18.05 36.88
CA ALA A 33 0.01 17.93 35.42
C ALA A 33 -0.54 16.55 35.13
N MET A 34 -1.77 16.50 34.61
CA MET A 34 -2.30 15.28 34.02
C MET A 34 -1.33 14.91 32.88
N PRO A 35 -0.81 13.67 32.83
CA PRO A 35 -0.10 13.22 31.66
C PRO A 35 -1.04 13.35 30.47
N LEU A 36 -0.62 14.10 29.45
CA LEU A 36 -1.24 14.05 28.14
C LEU A 36 -1.14 12.56 27.73
N SER A 37 -2.25 11.88 27.70
CA SER A 37 -2.32 10.54 27.11
C SER A 37 -1.88 10.72 25.68
N GLU A 38 -0.70 10.26 25.32
CA GLU A 38 -0.34 10.02 23.91
C GLU A 38 -1.38 9.01 23.41
N GLU A 39 -2.33 9.50 22.66
CA GLU A 39 -3.30 8.69 21.94
C GLU A 39 -2.47 7.85 20.98
N SER A 40 -2.18 6.62 21.39
CA SER A 40 -1.46 5.67 20.54
C SER A 40 -2.30 5.46 19.30
N VAL A 41 -1.86 6.01 18.17
CA VAL A 41 -2.47 5.74 16.87
C VAL A 41 -2.40 4.24 16.69
N GLN A 42 -3.56 3.59 16.74
CA GLN A 42 -3.65 2.14 16.59
C GLN A 42 -3.26 1.82 15.15
N GLN A 43 -2.12 1.19 14.99
CA GLN A 43 -1.62 0.68 13.73
C GLN A 43 -2.28 -0.68 13.46
N ASP A 44 -2.98 -0.81 12.34
CA ASP A 44 -3.48 -2.08 11.84
C ASP A 44 -2.57 -2.56 10.71
N GLU A 45 -2.11 -3.80 10.80
CA GLU A 45 -1.18 -4.39 9.86
C GLU A 45 -1.77 -5.67 9.25
N ARG A 46 -1.82 -5.71 7.91
CA ARG A 46 -2.39 -6.81 7.16
C ARG A 46 -1.36 -7.36 6.18
N TYR A 47 -1.28 -8.70 6.10
CA TYR A 47 -0.35 -9.40 5.22
C TYR A 47 -1.11 -10.32 4.27
N TRP A 48 -0.61 -10.43 3.05
CA TRP A 48 -0.99 -11.45 2.08
C TRP A 48 0.28 -12.11 1.56
N ASN A 49 0.24 -13.41 1.45
CA ASN A 49 1.29 -14.21 0.82
C ASN A 49 0.60 -15.21 -0.12
N PHE A 50 0.85 -15.05 -1.41
CA PHE A 50 0.27 -15.89 -2.45
C PHE A 50 1.32 -16.74 -3.11
N ARG A 51 1.00 -18.01 -3.33
CA ARG A 51 1.62 -18.82 -4.37
C ARG A 51 1.03 -18.38 -5.70
N VAL A 52 1.87 -18.27 -6.71
CA VAL A 52 1.44 -17.90 -8.05
C VAL A 52 1.64 -19.09 -8.97
N LEU A 53 0.56 -19.48 -9.64
CA LEU A 53 0.53 -20.61 -10.54
C LEU A 53 0.26 -20.13 -11.96
N LEU A 54 0.86 -20.80 -12.92
CA LEU A 54 0.56 -20.67 -14.35
C LEU A 54 -0.02 -22.02 -14.82
N ASP A 55 -1.32 -22.04 -15.11
CA ASP A 55 -2.18 -23.21 -15.10
C ASP A 55 -2.14 -23.88 -13.71
N ASP A 56 -1.70 -25.12 -13.58
CA ASP A 56 -1.58 -25.80 -12.27
C ASP A 56 -0.14 -25.88 -11.77
N ARG A 57 0.81 -25.16 -12.41
CA ARG A 57 2.22 -25.19 -12.06
C ARG A 57 2.62 -23.94 -11.29
N GLU A 58 3.10 -24.11 -10.07
CA GLU A 58 3.67 -23.01 -9.29
C GLU A 58 4.89 -22.42 -9.98
N ILE A 59 4.88 -21.10 -10.15
CA ILE A 59 5.95 -20.33 -10.80
C ILE A 59 6.61 -19.31 -9.87
N GLY A 60 6.06 -19.10 -8.68
CA GLY A 60 6.59 -18.16 -7.72
C GLY A 60 5.60 -17.65 -6.69
N TYR A 61 5.83 -16.43 -6.22
CA TYR A 61 5.04 -15.83 -5.15
C TYR A 61 4.77 -14.35 -5.39
N HIS A 62 3.76 -13.82 -4.66
CA HIS A 62 3.49 -12.39 -4.52
C HIS A 62 3.06 -12.08 -3.09
N GLU A 63 3.79 -11.19 -2.43
CA GLU A 63 3.57 -10.80 -1.04
C GLU A 63 3.11 -9.35 -0.95
N PHE A 64 2.24 -9.07 0.01
CA PHE A 64 1.76 -7.72 0.32
C PHE A 64 1.80 -7.48 1.81
N ARG A 65 2.23 -6.30 2.20
CA ARG A 65 2.15 -5.75 3.54
C ARG A 65 1.44 -4.42 3.49
N VAL A 66 0.36 -4.27 4.22
CA VAL A 66 -0.42 -3.03 4.32
C VAL A 66 -0.47 -2.59 5.76
N VAL A 67 0.03 -1.38 6.03
CA VAL A 67 0.01 -0.75 7.35
C VAL A 67 -0.94 0.43 7.30
N SER A 68 -1.99 0.40 8.12
CA SER A 68 -3.02 1.44 8.21
C SER A 68 -2.80 2.31 9.45
N GLU A 69 -2.76 3.62 9.26
CA GLU A 69 -2.65 4.65 10.30
C GLU A 69 -3.72 5.72 10.05
N GLY A 70 -4.86 5.59 10.71
CA GLY A 70 -6.02 6.46 10.45
C GLY A 70 -6.50 6.34 9.01
N SER A 71 -6.47 7.45 8.26
CA SER A 71 -6.87 7.47 6.84
C SER A 71 -5.74 7.17 5.86
N THR A 72 -4.53 6.93 6.36
CA THR A 72 -3.34 6.65 5.54
C THR A 72 -3.02 5.18 5.56
N GLU A 73 -2.74 4.61 4.39
CA GLU A 73 -2.26 3.24 4.23
C GLU A 73 -0.93 3.26 3.50
N ARG A 74 0.06 2.51 4.03
CA ARG A 74 1.34 2.27 3.38
C ARG A 74 1.40 0.82 2.95
N VAL A 75 1.74 0.62 1.69
CA VAL A 75 1.76 -0.70 1.06
C VAL A 75 3.15 -1.01 0.57
N GLN A 76 3.58 -2.21 0.79
CA GLN A 76 4.75 -2.81 0.15
C GLN A 76 4.32 -4.12 -0.49
N SER A 77 4.68 -4.34 -1.75
CA SER A 77 4.49 -5.63 -2.40
C SER A 77 5.73 -6.08 -3.14
N ASN A 78 5.96 -7.39 -3.15
CA ASN A 78 7.08 -8.02 -3.86
C ASN A 78 6.59 -9.27 -4.56
N ALA A 79 6.82 -9.35 -5.87
CA ALA A 79 6.51 -10.52 -6.67
C ALA A 79 7.77 -11.09 -7.33
N ARG A 80 7.81 -12.39 -7.42
CA ARG A 80 8.85 -13.12 -8.15
C ARG A 80 8.26 -14.35 -8.82
N PHE A 81 8.42 -14.41 -10.14
CA PHE A 81 8.00 -15.55 -10.95
C PHE A 81 9.19 -16.06 -11.79
N ASP A 82 9.35 -17.37 -11.85
CA ASP A 82 10.36 -18.03 -12.67
C ASP A 82 9.68 -19.18 -13.43
N VAL A 83 9.39 -18.97 -14.71
CA VAL A 83 8.80 -20.00 -15.58
C VAL A 83 9.91 -20.81 -16.21
N LYS A 84 9.95 -22.13 -15.94
CA LYS A 84 10.95 -23.06 -16.47
C LYS A 84 10.31 -23.97 -17.52
N ILE A 85 10.97 -24.09 -18.67
CA ILE A 85 10.65 -25.07 -19.70
C ILE A 85 11.82 -26.05 -19.78
N LEU A 86 11.59 -27.31 -19.42
CA LEU A 86 12.64 -28.33 -19.25
C LEU A 86 13.70 -27.87 -18.24
N PHE A 87 14.92 -27.56 -18.70
CA PHE A 87 16.05 -27.14 -17.86
C PHE A 87 16.39 -25.64 -18.01
N PHE A 88 15.62 -24.90 -18.82
CA PHE A 88 15.90 -23.49 -19.11
C PHE A 88 14.88 -22.58 -18.43
N ASN A 89 15.35 -21.44 -17.89
CA ASN A 89 14.49 -20.33 -17.52
C ASN A 89 13.94 -19.71 -18.80
N ALA A 90 12.65 -19.90 -19.05
CA ALA A 90 11.98 -19.33 -20.21
C ALA A 90 11.46 -17.92 -19.95
N TYR A 91 11.17 -17.59 -18.68
CA TYR A 91 10.72 -16.28 -18.27
C TYR A 91 11.07 -16.04 -16.79
N SER A 92 11.59 -14.86 -16.51
CA SER A 92 11.87 -14.37 -15.15
C SER A 92 11.21 -13.02 -14.96
N TYR A 93 10.51 -12.87 -13.84
CA TYR A 93 9.81 -11.65 -13.48
C TYR A 93 10.08 -11.30 -12.03
N ARG A 94 10.41 -10.03 -11.78
CA ARG A 94 10.53 -9.43 -10.45
C ARG A 94 9.82 -8.10 -10.44
N HIS A 95 9.04 -7.88 -9.42
CA HIS A 95 8.35 -6.61 -9.22
C HIS A 95 8.42 -6.23 -7.74
N SER A 96 8.78 -4.99 -7.46
CA SER A 96 8.68 -4.37 -6.15
C SER A 96 7.89 -3.09 -6.25
N ASN A 97 6.99 -2.85 -5.31
CA ASN A 97 6.14 -1.68 -5.31
C ASN A 97 5.93 -1.16 -3.88
N ALA A 98 6.07 0.13 -3.70
CA ALA A 98 5.79 0.86 -2.46
C ALA A 98 4.79 1.98 -2.76
N GLU A 99 3.65 1.95 -2.09
CA GLU A 99 2.56 2.91 -2.27
C GLU A 99 2.18 3.57 -0.96
N THR A 100 1.75 4.83 -1.05
CA THR A 100 1.06 5.53 0.04
C THR A 100 -0.31 5.94 -0.46
N TRP A 101 -1.32 5.63 0.34
CA TRP A 101 -2.72 5.91 0.08
C TRP A 101 -3.31 6.81 1.15
N ARG A 102 -4.28 7.65 0.79
CA ARG A 102 -5.07 8.44 1.72
C ARG A 102 -6.53 8.46 1.27
N ASN A 103 -7.42 8.10 2.19
CA ASN A 103 -8.86 8.02 1.91
C ASN A 103 -9.20 7.16 0.67
N GLY A 104 -8.47 6.07 0.44
CA GLY A 104 -8.67 5.17 -0.68
C GLY A 104 -8.15 5.68 -2.04
N CYS A 105 -7.34 6.75 -2.05
CA CYS A 105 -6.70 7.31 -3.23
C CYS A 105 -5.18 7.24 -3.10
N LEU A 106 -4.50 6.93 -4.19
CA LEU A 106 -3.05 6.90 -4.26
C LEU A 106 -2.47 8.31 -4.11
N THR A 107 -1.50 8.48 -3.21
CA THR A 107 -0.77 9.75 -3.05
C THR A 107 0.69 9.66 -3.42
N ARG A 108 1.25 8.44 -3.42
CA ARG A 108 2.62 8.17 -3.84
C ARG A 108 2.75 6.74 -4.33
N ILE A 109 3.59 6.55 -5.36
CA ILE A 109 4.02 5.25 -5.84
C ILE A 109 5.51 5.28 -6.17
N GLN A 110 6.20 4.17 -5.86
CA GLN A 110 7.52 3.83 -6.36
C GLN A 110 7.52 2.34 -6.68
N ALA A 111 7.63 2.01 -7.95
CA ALA A 111 7.63 0.63 -8.40
C ALA A 111 8.78 0.36 -9.36
N SER A 112 9.28 -0.87 -9.35
CA SER A 112 10.30 -1.35 -10.27
C SER A 112 9.92 -2.74 -10.74
N THR A 113 9.92 -2.94 -12.04
CA THR A 113 9.62 -4.20 -12.71
C THR A 113 10.82 -4.63 -13.55
N ASP A 114 11.23 -5.89 -13.42
CA ASP A 114 12.22 -6.54 -14.28
C ASP A 114 11.56 -7.78 -14.91
N ALA A 115 11.33 -7.73 -16.19
CA ALA A 115 10.75 -8.82 -16.98
C ALA A 115 11.80 -9.32 -18.00
N ASN A 116 12.46 -10.43 -17.73
CA ASN A 116 13.55 -10.99 -18.54
C ASN A 116 14.74 -10.04 -18.76
N GLY A 117 15.03 -9.12 -17.83
CA GLY A 117 16.08 -8.13 -17.96
C GLY A 117 15.61 -6.78 -18.51
N ASP A 118 14.38 -6.71 -19.05
CA ASP A 118 13.74 -5.43 -19.40
C ASP A 118 13.20 -4.79 -18.13
N ARG A 119 13.77 -3.63 -17.77
CA ARG A 119 13.44 -2.93 -16.53
C ARG A 119 12.63 -1.68 -16.80
N ILE A 120 11.55 -1.53 -16.04
CA ILE A 120 10.68 -0.36 -16.02
C ILE A 120 10.58 0.13 -14.57
N ASP A 121 10.83 1.42 -14.35
CA ASP A 121 10.63 2.08 -13.07
C ASP A 121 9.46 3.07 -13.19
N VAL A 122 8.56 3.05 -12.20
CA VAL A 122 7.39 3.92 -12.13
C VAL A 122 7.43 4.70 -10.83
N GLU A 123 7.41 6.03 -10.92
CA GLU A 123 7.34 6.91 -9.76
C GLU A 123 6.16 7.88 -9.91
N GLY A 124 5.52 8.23 -8.82
CA GLY A 124 4.44 9.21 -8.85
C GLY A 124 4.12 9.81 -7.50
N ASN A 125 3.64 11.06 -7.53
CA ASN A 125 3.28 11.81 -6.34
C ASN A 125 2.06 12.70 -6.62
N LEU A 126 1.17 12.77 -5.63
CA LEU A 126 0.08 13.74 -5.64
C LEU A 126 0.63 15.13 -5.29
N VAL A 127 0.42 16.09 -6.18
CA VAL A 127 0.77 17.51 -6.03
C VAL A 127 -0.48 18.38 -6.23
N GLU A 128 -0.36 19.69 -6.08
CA GLU A 128 -1.50 20.61 -6.25
C GLU A 128 -2.11 20.53 -7.67
N ALA A 129 -1.29 20.30 -8.70
CA ALA A 129 -1.72 20.23 -10.10
C ALA A 129 -2.36 18.88 -10.49
N GLY A 130 -2.29 17.86 -9.65
CA GLY A 130 -2.77 16.51 -9.90
C GLY A 130 -1.76 15.45 -9.48
N PHE A 131 -1.87 14.24 -10.01
CA PHE A 131 -0.92 13.17 -9.74
C PHE A 131 0.17 13.18 -10.82
N GLU A 132 1.38 13.63 -10.45
CA GLU A 132 2.54 13.58 -11.33
C GLU A 132 3.06 12.15 -11.40
N LEU A 133 3.24 11.65 -12.62
CA LEU A 133 3.69 10.32 -12.94
C LEU A 133 4.92 10.35 -13.83
N TYR A 134 5.92 9.58 -13.48
CA TYR A 134 7.18 9.37 -14.18
C TYR A 134 7.32 7.89 -14.51
N ALA A 135 7.40 7.56 -15.78
CA ALA A 135 7.58 6.19 -16.28
C ALA A 135 8.36 6.25 -17.61
N ASP A 136 8.71 5.09 -18.17
CA ASP A 136 9.48 5.01 -19.42
C ASP A 136 8.84 5.74 -20.60
N GLU A 137 7.51 5.79 -20.64
CA GLU A 137 6.76 6.55 -21.66
C GLU A 137 6.86 8.08 -21.50
N GLY A 138 7.54 8.56 -20.46
CA GLY A 138 7.71 9.98 -20.15
C GLY A 138 6.91 10.43 -18.92
N ASN A 139 7.01 11.74 -18.67
CA ASN A 139 6.38 12.37 -17.52
C ASN A 139 5.03 12.95 -17.92
N ARG A 140 4.01 12.70 -17.09
CA ARG A 140 2.66 13.24 -17.29
C ARG A 140 1.98 13.56 -15.98
N VAL A 141 1.00 14.46 -16.02
CA VAL A 141 0.13 14.77 -14.90
C VAL A 141 -1.22 14.13 -15.20
N LEU A 142 -1.62 13.18 -14.34
CA LEU A 142 -2.98 12.67 -14.29
C LEU A 142 -3.83 13.71 -13.55
N GLY A 143 -5.10 13.88 -13.93
CA GLY A 143 -5.99 14.86 -13.30
C GLY A 143 -6.04 14.75 -11.77
N ASN A 144 -6.73 15.71 -11.12
CA ASN A 144 -6.91 15.73 -9.66
C ASN A 144 -7.84 14.64 -9.12
N ASP A 145 -8.30 13.75 -9.99
CA ASP A 145 -9.14 12.65 -9.61
C ASP A 145 -8.37 11.64 -8.75
N CYS A 146 -9.11 10.88 -7.98
CA CYS A 146 -8.57 9.85 -7.12
C CYS A 146 -7.93 8.72 -7.94
N VAL A 147 -6.62 8.78 -8.15
CA VAL A 147 -5.87 7.73 -8.83
C VAL A 147 -5.86 6.47 -7.98
N ARG A 148 -6.04 5.31 -8.63
CA ARG A 148 -5.97 3.98 -8.01
C ARG A 148 -5.11 3.06 -8.86
N THR A 149 -4.40 2.15 -8.21
CA THR A 149 -3.68 1.06 -8.88
C THR A 149 -4.52 -0.23 -8.85
N PHE A 150 -4.00 -1.32 -9.37
CA PHE A 150 -4.56 -2.67 -9.21
C PHE A 150 -4.40 -3.18 -7.77
N ALA A 151 -4.82 -2.36 -6.81
CA ALA A 151 -4.73 -2.61 -5.38
C ALA A 151 -5.88 -3.50 -4.90
N TYR A 152 -5.85 -4.79 -5.22
CA TYR A 152 -6.92 -5.76 -4.93
C TYR A 152 -7.27 -5.87 -3.44
N TRP A 153 -6.37 -5.48 -2.56
CA TRP A 153 -6.58 -5.41 -1.11
C TRP A 153 -7.47 -4.21 -0.68
N ASN A 154 -7.71 -3.24 -1.58
CA ASN A 154 -8.41 -1.98 -1.27
C ASN A 154 -9.84 -1.98 -1.81
N PRO A 155 -10.87 -1.89 -0.95
CA PRO A 155 -12.29 -1.89 -1.39
C PRO A 155 -12.66 -0.72 -2.30
N SER A 156 -11.86 0.36 -2.34
CA SER A 156 -12.11 1.50 -3.23
C SER A 156 -12.00 1.14 -4.71
N LEU A 157 -11.40 -0.01 -5.03
CA LEU A 157 -11.32 -0.60 -6.36
C LEU A 157 -12.69 -0.71 -7.04
N LEU A 158 -13.75 -1.02 -6.29
CA LEU A 158 -15.13 -1.13 -6.80
C LEU A 158 -15.65 0.14 -7.48
N ARG A 159 -15.03 1.29 -7.23
CA ARG A 159 -15.42 2.60 -7.79
C ARG A 159 -14.47 3.09 -8.87
N ALA A 160 -13.56 2.25 -9.33
CA ALA A 160 -12.58 2.63 -10.32
C ALA A 160 -13.16 2.57 -11.74
N GLU A 161 -12.97 3.62 -12.51
CA GLU A 161 -13.21 3.65 -13.96
C GLU A 161 -11.90 3.47 -14.73
N SER A 162 -10.77 3.68 -14.06
CA SER A 162 -9.43 3.40 -14.56
C SER A 162 -8.49 3.03 -13.42
N LEU A 163 -7.49 2.21 -13.73
CA LEU A 163 -6.45 1.78 -12.80
C LEU A 163 -5.06 2.03 -13.38
N LEU A 164 -4.18 2.56 -12.54
CA LEU A 164 -2.78 2.74 -12.86
C LEU A 164 -2.06 1.40 -12.75
N ASN A 165 -1.45 0.94 -13.83
CA ASN A 165 -0.59 -0.22 -13.82
C ASN A 165 0.77 0.14 -13.20
N ALA A 166 1.04 -0.37 -12.01
CA ALA A 166 2.30 -0.13 -11.29
C ALA A 166 3.53 -0.73 -11.99
N GLN A 167 3.34 -1.62 -12.98
CA GLN A 167 4.43 -2.25 -13.72
C GLN A 167 4.92 -1.39 -14.90
N THR A 168 4.02 -0.63 -15.51
CA THR A 168 4.29 0.13 -16.76
C THR A 168 4.07 1.62 -16.62
N GLY A 169 3.30 2.05 -15.61
CA GLY A 169 2.83 3.43 -15.46
C GLY A 169 1.59 3.75 -16.32
N GLU A 170 1.06 2.82 -17.08
CA GLU A 170 -0.11 3.04 -17.92
C GLU A 170 -1.39 3.19 -17.09
N LEU A 171 -2.25 4.16 -17.48
CA LEU A 171 -3.59 4.31 -16.92
C LEU A 171 -4.59 3.55 -17.80
N MET A 172 -5.07 2.42 -17.30
CA MET A 172 -5.91 1.47 -18.03
C MET A 172 -7.39 1.69 -17.69
N PRO A 173 -8.27 1.93 -18.67
CA PRO A 173 -9.72 1.90 -18.45
C PRO A 173 -10.18 0.52 -17.99
N VAL A 174 -11.06 0.48 -16.99
CA VAL A 174 -11.58 -0.77 -16.43
C VAL A 174 -13.09 -0.72 -16.21
N GLY A 175 -13.75 -1.87 -16.33
CA GLY A 175 -15.08 -2.10 -15.78
C GLY A 175 -14.94 -3.00 -14.55
N VAL A 176 -15.61 -2.67 -13.44
CA VAL A 176 -15.61 -3.51 -12.23
C VAL A 176 -17.02 -3.93 -11.92
N GLU A 177 -17.26 -5.24 -11.88
CA GLU A 177 -18.56 -5.82 -11.60
C GLU A 177 -18.48 -6.82 -10.45
N GLU A 178 -19.53 -6.85 -9.63
CA GLU A 178 -19.70 -7.83 -8.55
C GLU A 178 -20.67 -8.92 -9.01
N TYR A 179 -20.17 -10.18 -9.02
CA TYR A 179 -20.95 -11.36 -9.43
C TYR A 179 -21.70 -12.02 -8.26
N GLY A 180 -21.52 -11.53 -7.02
CA GLY A 180 -22.19 -12.03 -5.84
C GLY A 180 -21.49 -13.19 -5.15
N ALA A 181 -22.27 -14.01 -4.42
CA ALA A 181 -21.76 -15.10 -3.61
C ALA A 181 -21.18 -16.23 -4.48
N ASP A 182 -20.02 -16.75 -4.06
CA ASP A 182 -19.29 -17.84 -4.70
C ASP A 182 -18.61 -18.69 -3.62
N VAL A 183 -17.97 -19.80 -4.01
CA VAL A 183 -17.19 -20.67 -3.13
C VAL A 183 -15.80 -20.84 -3.70
N LEU A 184 -14.79 -20.47 -2.92
CA LEU A 184 -13.39 -20.68 -3.27
C LEU A 184 -12.88 -21.98 -2.64
N GLN A 185 -12.36 -22.87 -3.46
CA GLN A 185 -11.68 -24.07 -2.98
C GLN A 185 -10.20 -23.76 -2.69
N VAL A 186 -9.76 -23.94 -1.42
CA VAL A 186 -8.36 -23.80 -1.01
C VAL A 186 -7.91 -25.07 -0.31
N GLY A 187 -7.18 -25.92 -1.03
CA GLY A 187 -6.89 -27.30 -0.60
C GLY A 187 -8.20 -28.07 -0.39
N ASP A 188 -8.37 -28.65 0.79
CA ASP A 188 -9.59 -29.41 1.16
C ASP A 188 -10.70 -28.55 1.78
N ARG A 189 -10.56 -27.21 1.76
CA ARG A 189 -11.52 -26.30 2.39
C ARG A 189 -12.32 -25.54 1.34
N GLU A 190 -13.61 -25.44 1.60
CA GLU A 190 -14.53 -24.55 0.90
C GLU A 190 -14.69 -23.26 1.70
N ILE A 191 -14.37 -22.12 1.09
CA ILE A 191 -14.45 -20.81 1.73
C ILE A 191 -15.56 -20.00 1.05
N PRO A 192 -16.59 -19.56 1.80
CA PRO A 192 -17.61 -18.66 1.26
C PRO A 192 -16.98 -17.33 0.85
N THR A 193 -17.21 -16.94 -0.39
CA THR A 193 -16.62 -15.75 -0.99
C THR A 193 -17.65 -14.93 -1.72
N ARG A 194 -17.22 -13.74 -2.10
CA ARG A 194 -17.86 -12.87 -3.07
C ARG A 194 -16.88 -12.72 -4.24
N ARG A 195 -17.37 -12.94 -5.46
CA ARG A 195 -16.58 -12.81 -6.67
C ARG A 195 -16.79 -11.43 -7.28
N LEU A 196 -15.68 -10.78 -7.64
CA LEU A 196 -15.61 -9.58 -8.44
C LEU A 196 -14.90 -9.88 -9.75
N GLN A 197 -15.23 -9.13 -10.79
CA GLN A 197 -14.54 -9.19 -12.06
C GLN A 197 -14.09 -7.78 -12.48
N ILE A 198 -12.84 -7.67 -12.92
CA ILE A 198 -12.30 -6.47 -13.58
C ILE A 198 -12.18 -6.78 -15.05
N THR A 199 -12.89 -6.04 -15.89
CA THR A 199 -12.79 -6.13 -17.34
C THR A 199 -11.79 -5.10 -17.84
N LEU A 200 -10.86 -5.55 -18.67
CA LEU A 200 -9.82 -4.79 -19.37
C LEU A 200 -9.95 -5.02 -20.88
N GLN A 201 -9.28 -4.21 -21.68
CA GLN A 201 -9.21 -4.42 -23.12
C GLN A 201 -8.57 -5.78 -23.47
N GLU A 202 -7.56 -6.20 -22.69
CA GLU A 202 -6.82 -7.44 -22.94
C GLU A 202 -7.45 -8.68 -22.31
N GLY A 203 -8.50 -8.54 -21.50
CA GLY A 203 -9.13 -9.67 -20.83
C GLY A 203 -9.83 -9.32 -19.53
N VAL A 204 -10.02 -10.32 -18.71
CA VAL A 204 -10.73 -10.19 -17.43
C VAL A 204 -9.87 -10.72 -16.30
N ILE A 205 -10.02 -10.12 -15.12
CA ILE A 205 -9.40 -10.56 -13.87
C ILE A 205 -10.53 -10.92 -12.92
N ASP A 206 -10.57 -12.15 -12.46
CA ASP A 206 -11.48 -12.60 -11.43
C ASP A 206 -10.83 -12.53 -10.06
N LEU A 207 -11.56 -12.02 -9.08
CA LEU A 207 -11.12 -11.79 -7.71
C LEU A 207 -12.10 -12.41 -6.72
N TRP A 208 -11.61 -13.11 -5.72
CA TRP A 208 -12.42 -13.66 -4.65
C TRP A 208 -12.09 -13.00 -3.32
N TYR A 209 -13.13 -12.54 -2.63
CA TYR A 209 -13.06 -11.93 -1.31
C TYR A 209 -13.84 -12.76 -0.31
N HIS A 210 -13.29 -12.95 0.88
CA HIS A 210 -14.00 -13.64 1.97
C HIS A 210 -15.31 -12.93 2.26
N LEU A 211 -16.42 -13.69 2.34
CA LEU A 211 -17.76 -13.12 2.41
C LEU A 211 -17.96 -12.21 3.62
N ASP A 212 -17.49 -12.62 4.80
CA ASP A 212 -17.72 -11.89 6.06
C ASP A 212 -16.67 -10.80 6.31
N THR A 213 -15.40 -11.04 5.99
CA THR A 213 -14.30 -10.13 6.33
C THR A 213 -13.96 -9.16 5.21
N GLY A 214 -14.41 -9.42 3.98
CA GLY A 214 -14.01 -8.66 2.80
C GLY A 214 -12.53 -8.80 2.43
N ARG A 215 -11.80 -9.75 3.04
CA ARG A 215 -10.40 -9.97 2.75
C ARG A 215 -10.22 -10.58 1.37
N TRP A 216 -9.34 -10.01 0.55
CA TRP A 216 -8.93 -10.59 -0.72
C TRP A 216 -8.26 -11.95 -0.51
N LEU A 217 -8.70 -12.98 -1.24
CA LEU A 217 -8.24 -14.36 -1.08
C LEU A 217 -7.59 -14.97 -2.33
N ALA A 218 -8.06 -14.60 -3.51
CA ALA A 218 -7.56 -15.21 -4.74
C ALA A 218 -7.72 -14.29 -5.94
N LEU A 219 -6.97 -14.59 -6.99
CA LEU A 219 -7.04 -13.96 -8.30
C LEU A 219 -6.89 -15.03 -9.37
N GLU A 220 -7.63 -14.86 -10.47
CA GLU A 220 -7.43 -15.61 -11.70
C GLU A 220 -7.49 -14.65 -12.90
N ALA A 221 -6.54 -14.77 -13.82
CA ALA A 221 -6.48 -13.96 -15.02
C ALA A 221 -5.90 -14.75 -16.20
N PRO A 222 -6.43 -14.55 -17.43
CA PRO A 222 -5.80 -15.09 -18.61
C PRO A 222 -4.46 -14.37 -18.87
N THR A 223 -3.52 -15.11 -19.44
CA THR A 223 -2.26 -14.55 -19.92
C THR A 223 -2.17 -14.63 -21.43
N GLU A 224 -1.21 -13.93 -22.02
CA GLU A 224 -0.87 -14.14 -23.42
C GLU A 224 -0.58 -15.63 -23.69
N GLY A 225 -1.10 -16.15 -24.81
CA GLY A 225 -0.98 -17.55 -25.17
C GLY A 225 -2.05 -18.46 -24.56
N GLY A 226 -3.10 -17.92 -23.93
CA GLY A 226 -4.28 -18.64 -23.45
C GLY A 226 -4.05 -19.50 -22.22
N ARG A 227 -3.01 -19.24 -21.45
CA ARG A 227 -2.75 -19.84 -20.14
C ARG A 227 -3.43 -19.03 -19.04
N THR A 228 -3.63 -19.64 -17.89
CA THR A 228 -4.26 -19.00 -16.73
C THR A 228 -3.26 -18.75 -15.63
N LEU A 229 -3.13 -17.48 -15.21
CA LEU A 229 -2.41 -17.08 -14.01
C LEU A 229 -3.37 -17.14 -12.82
N ARG A 230 -2.95 -17.81 -11.75
CA ARG A 230 -3.75 -17.95 -10.54
C ARG A 230 -2.94 -17.58 -9.30
N TYR A 231 -3.55 -16.82 -8.39
CA TYR A 231 -3.02 -16.54 -7.05
C TYR A 231 -3.82 -17.36 -6.04
N GLU A 232 -3.12 -18.14 -5.25
CA GLU A 232 -3.68 -18.92 -4.15
C GLU A 232 -2.98 -18.55 -2.84
N PRO A 233 -3.68 -18.47 -1.70
CA PRO A 233 -3.04 -18.24 -0.41
C PRO A 233 -1.96 -19.30 -0.16
N ALA A 234 -0.75 -18.88 0.19
CA ALA A 234 0.37 -19.78 0.49
C ALA A 234 0.13 -20.63 1.75
N SER A 235 -0.72 -20.12 2.64
CA SER A 235 -1.25 -20.85 3.80
C SER A 235 -2.76 -20.61 3.85
N PRO A 236 -3.56 -21.58 4.35
CA PRO A 236 -4.98 -21.33 4.53
C PRO A 236 -5.17 -20.05 5.31
N PRO A 237 -6.15 -19.19 4.95
CA PRO A 237 -6.47 -18.02 5.74
C PRO A 237 -6.70 -18.45 7.18
N LEU A 238 -5.92 -17.90 8.11
CA LEU A 238 -6.15 -18.12 9.53
C LEU A 238 -7.58 -17.65 9.81
N GLU A 239 -8.41 -18.50 10.40
CA GLU A 239 -9.66 -18.06 10.99
C GLU A 239 -9.30 -16.96 11.98
N ILE A 240 -9.70 -15.73 11.70
CA ILE A 240 -9.60 -14.64 12.66
C ILE A 240 -10.63 -14.97 13.73
N ARG A 241 -10.21 -15.66 14.77
CA ARG A 241 -10.97 -15.71 16.02
C ARG A 241 -10.81 -14.33 16.63
N ASP A 242 -11.91 -13.62 16.70
CA ASP A 242 -11.99 -12.37 17.44
C ASP A 242 -11.37 -12.58 18.85
N GLY A 243 -10.23 -11.93 19.09
CA GLY A 243 -9.69 -11.72 20.43
C GLY A 243 -8.46 -12.49 20.91
N GLU A 244 -7.75 -13.29 20.09
CA GLU A 244 -6.49 -13.91 20.56
C GLU A 244 -5.29 -13.52 19.69
N ARG A 245 -4.46 -12.63 20.27
CA ARG A 245 -3.06 -12.47 19.87
C ARG A 245 -2.34 -13.78 20.16
N LEU A 246 -2.04 -14.57 19.15
CA LEU A 246 -1.03 -15.62 19.29
C LEU A 246 0.34 -14.94 19.29
N ALA A 247 0.97 -14.91 20.47
CA ALA A 247 2.39 -14.66 20.62
C ALA A 247 3.13 -15.75 19.82
N MET A 248 3.98 -15.34 18.89
CA MET A 248 4.93 -16.24 18.26
C MET A 248 6.13 -16.39 19.21
N GLU A 249 6.34 -17.61 19.73
CA GLU A 249 7.63 -18.09 20.22
C GLU A 249 8.56 -18.46 19.07
#